data_0d22a18d7263eb531ee24bbcbb4f2cf2
#
_entry.id   0d22a18d7263eb531ee24bbcbb4f2cf2
#
_cell.length_a   1.000
_cell.length_b   1.000
_cell.length_c   1.000
_cell.angle_alpha   90.00
_cell.angle_beta   90.00
_cell.angle_gamma   90.00
#
_symmetry.space_group_name_H-M   'P 1'
#
loop_
_entity.id
_entity.type
_entity.pdbx_description
1 polymer ?
#
loop_
_entity_poly.entity_id
_entity_poly.type
_entity_poly.pdbx_seq_one_letter_code
_entity_poly.pdbx_strand_id
1 'polypeptide(L)'
;MSLSGWVCLVTGASRGIGRGIALQLSEAGATVYITGRQEDTLKQTAAQVKERGGNCVPVICDSTNDKDIEDLFERIKREQNGRLDILVNNAYAGVQAIFGNMGKKFWETDPTIWDSINNTGLRGHYFFSVHASRMMVAQGQGLIVTISSMGGLRYLFNVPYGVGKAACDRLAADMAVELKSRGVASVSLWPGAVQTELVSQLILEKETPEGADSKIKDVFINGETTELSGMCIVNLAKDKSLMSLSGKVLLTCDLARRYGLQDVDGRSVTDYTSLKFLLTQVPYLSWLSVVTPSFLHLPRFVLTLASNRF
;
A
#
# COMPACT_ATOMS: atom_id res chain seq x y z
N MET A 1 -12.93 -4.69 -17.26
CA MET A 1 -13.93 -4.55 -16.17
C MET A 1 -13.96 -3.09 -15.73
N SER A 2 -15.12 -2.46 -15.57
CA SER A 2 -15.24 -1.00 -15.39
C SER A 2 -15.59 -0.61 -13.95
N LEU A 3 -14.94 0.45 -13.45
CA LEU A 3 -15.31 1.22 -12.25
C LEU A 3 -16.00 2.55 -12.67
N SER A 4 -16.63 2.57 -13.84
CA SER A 4 -17.32 3.77 -14.33
C SER A 4 -18.34 4.28 -13.31
N GLY A 5 -18.29 5.58 -13.03
CA GLY A 5 -19.12 6.24 -12.03
C GLY A 5 -18.68 6.01 -10.57
N TRP A 6 -17.56 5.31 -10.31
CA TRP A 6 -17.00 5.22 -8.97
C TRP A 6 -16.14 6.43 -8.65
N VAL A 7 -16.13 6.81 -7.39
CA VAL A 7 -15.30 7.89 -6.85
C VAL A 7 -14.26 7.29 -5.92
N CYS A 8 -12.99 7.54 -6.23
CA CYS A 8 -11.87 7.01 -5.47
C CYS A 8 -11.02 8.13 -4.91
N LEU A 9 -10.46 7.95 -3.72
CA LEU A 9 -9.47 8.85 -3.12
C LEU A 9 -8.20 8.06 -2.85
N VAL A 10 -7.05 8.54 -3.38
CA VAL A 10 -5.73 7.96 -3.13
C VAL A 10 -4.83 9.00 -2.48
N THR A 11 -4.42 8.75 -1.24
CA THR A 11 -3.55 9.66 -0.51
C THR A 11 -2.08 9.44 -0.87
N GLY A 12 -1.28 10.53 -0.97
CA GLY A 12 0.13 10.43 -1.30
C GLY A 12 0.40 9.89 -2.70
N ALA A 13 -0.39 10.32 -3.70
CA ALA A 13 -0.36 9.80 -5.05
C ALA A 13 0.46 10.64 -6.05
N SER A 14 1.33 11.52 -5.57
CA SER A 14 2.23 12.31 -6.44
C SER A 14 3.37 11.49 -7.05
N ARG A 15 3.65 10.29 -6.54
CA ARG A 15 4.68 9.36 -7.02
C ARG A 15 4.48 7.95 -6.45
N GLY A 16 5.35 7.02 -6.86
CA GLY A 16 5.45 5.69 -6.28
C GLY A 16 4.15 4.89 -6.35
N ILE A 17 3.88 4.10 -5.30
CA ILE A 17 2.72 3.20 -5.22
C ILE A 17 1.40 3.97 -5.39
N GLY A 18 1.25 5.12 -4.74
CA GLY A 18 0.03 5.92 -4.84
C GLY A 18 -0.26 6.39 -6.26
N ARG A 19 0.78 6.81 -7.02
CA ARG A 19 0.63 7.15 -8.44
C ARG A 19 0.20 5.93 -9.24
N GLY A 20 0.85 4.78 -9.06
CA GLY A 20 0.49 3.55 -9.76
C GLY A 20 -0.96 3.11 -9.48
N ILE A 21 -1.42 3.25 -8.22
CA ILE A 21 -2.80 2.98 -7.85
C ILE A 21 -3.77 3.94 -8.56
N ALA A 22 -3.44 5.23 -8.60
CA ALA A 22 -4.28 6.23 -9.27
C ALA A 22 -4.41 5.96 -10.78
N LEU A 23 -3.31 5.57 -11.44
CA LEU A 23 -3.32 5.16 -12.85
C LEU A 23 -4.29 4.00 -13.09
N GLN A 24 -4.18 2.93 -12.31
CA GLN A 24 -4.99 1.73 -12.50
C GLN A 24 -6.48 1.93 -12.17
N LEU A 25 -6.80 2.68 -11.11
CA LEU A 25 -8.20 3.01 -10.78
C LEU A 25 -8.84 3.88 -11.87
N SER A 26 -8.09 4.84 -12.42
CA SER A 26 -8.60 5.72 -13.48
C SER A 26 -8.75 5.00 -14.83
N GLU A 27 -7.81 4.12 -15.20
CA GLU A 27 -7.94 3.24 -16.38
C GLU A 27 -9.15 2.31 -16.26
N ALA A 28 -9.51 1.89 -15.03
CA ALA A 28 -10.74 1.14 -14.79
C ALA A 28 -12.01 1.99 -14.91
N GLY A 29 -11.91 3.33 -15.13
CA GLY A 29 -13.02 4.24 -15.38
C GLY A 29 -13.51 5.01 -14.15
N ALA A 30 -12.80 4.95 -13.01
CA ALA A 30 -13.15 5.73 -11.83
C ALA A 30 -12.74 7.21 -11.97
N THR A 31 -13.46 8.09 -11.27
CA THR A 31 -12.98 9.43 -10.95
C THR A 31 -12.07 9.36 -9.74
N VAL A 32 -10.79 9.71 -9.90
CA VAL A 32 -9.78 9.53 -8.86
C VAL A 32 -9.31 10.87 -8.31
N TYR A 33 -9.60 11.16 -7.04
CA TYR A 33 -8.98 12.24 -6.30
C TYR A 33 -7.61 11.78 -5.80
N ILE A 34 -6.59 12.57 -6.06
CA ILE A 34 -5.22 12.31 -5.60
C ILE A 34 -4.72 13.43 -4.69
N THR A 35 -4.05 13.07 -3.61
CA THR A 35 -3.50 14.07 -2.68
C THR A 35 -1.99 13.98 -2.54
N GLY A 36 -1.39 15.12 -2.17
CA GLY A 36 0.02 15.30 -1.88
C GLY A 36 0.31 16.74 -1.53
N ARG A 37 1.54 17.01 -1.10
CA ARG A 37 1.96 18.35 -0.63
C ARG A 37 2.47 19.27 -1.74
N GLN A 38 2.91 18.69 -2.87
CA GLN A 38 3.53 19.42 -3.96
C GLN A 38 2.62 19.42 -5.20
N GLU A 39 2.23 20.59 -5.63
CA GLU A 39 1.30 20.78 -6.74
C GLU A 39 1.83 20.22 -8.06
N ASP A 40 3.11 20.48 -8.38
CA ASP A 40 3.70 20.08 -9.66
C ASP A 40 3.71 18.57 -9.85
N THR A 41 4.09 17.81 -8.81
CA THR A 41 4.10 16.36 -8.88
C THR A 41 2.71 15.74 -8.93
N LEU A 42 1.72 16.37 -8.31
CA LEU A 42 0.32 15.98 -8.45
C LEU A 42 -0.20 16.24 -9.85
N LYS A 43 0.11 17.40 -10.44
CA LYS A 43 -0.25 17.74 -11.82
C LYS A 43 0.39 16.79 -12.84
N GLN A 44 1.64 16.37 -12.60
CA GLN A 44 2.30 15.35 -13.43
C GLN A 44 1.56 14.01 -13.38
N THR A 45 1.15 13.54 -12.19
CA THR A 45 0.34 12.32 -12.07
C THR A 45 -1.00 12.48 -12.79
N ALA A 46 -1.69 13.62 -12.61
CA ALA A 46 -2.97 13.88 -13.28
C ALA A 46 -2.84 13.93 -14.81
N ALA A 47 -1.73 14.48 -15.33
CA ALA A 47 -1.43 14.47 -16.75
C ALA A 47 -1.25 13.05 -17.29
N GLN A 48 -0.47 12.21 -16.61
CA GLN A 48 -0.30 10.79 -16.98
C GLN A 48 -1.64 10.01 -16.98
N VAL A 49 -2.50 10.27 -15.99
CA VAL A 49 -3.86 9.70 -15.97
C VAL A 49 -4.65 10.11 -17.18
N LYS A 50 -4.61 11.41 -17.53
CA LYS A 50 -5.32 11.95 -18.69
C LYS A 50 -4.80 11.39 -20.01
N GLU A 51 -3.48 11.23 -20.15
CA GLU A 51 -2.85 10.59 -21.32
C GLU A 51 -3.34 9.17 -21.56
N ARG A 52 -3.67 8.44 -20.47
CA ARG A 52 -4.26 7.10 -20.52
C ARG A 52 -5.81 7.10 -20.64
N GLY A 53 -6.42 8.28 -20.85
CA GLY A 53 -7.87 8.43 -21.00
C GLY A 53 -8.66 8.38 -19.71
N GLY A 54 -8.01 8.46 -18.55
CA GLY A 54 -8.64 8.44 -17.24
C GLY A 54 -9.07 9.82 -16.73
N ASN A 55 -9.75 9.84 -15.58
CA ASN A 55 -10.20 11.05 -14.90
C ASN A 55 -9.55 11.17 -13.51
N CYS A 56 -8.81 12.26 -13.29
CA CYS A 56 -8.06 12.51 -12.07
C CYS A 56 -8.18 13.96 -11.60
N VAL A 57 -8.43 14.14 -10.32
CA VAL A 57 -8.56 15.46 -9.66
C VAL A 57 -7.42 15.61 -8.65
N PRO A 58 -6.37 16.39 -8.97
CA PRO A 58 -5.28 16.65 -8.03
C PRO A 58 -5.74 17.66 -6.96
N VAL A 59 -5.44 17.36 -5.69
CA VAL A 59 -5.76 18.22 -4.55
C VAL A 59 -4.54 18.33 -3.64
N ILE A 60 -4.08 19.55 -3.38
CA ILE A 60 -3.05 19.78 -2.38
C ILE A 60 -3.66 19.50 -1.01
N CYS A 61 -3.05 18.57 -0.26
CA CYS A 61 -3.50 18.20 1.07
C CYS A 61 -2.30 17.59 1.82
N ASP A 62 -1.96 18.16 2.96
CA ASP A 62 -1.00 17.57 3.88
C ASP A 62 -1.74 16.59 4.81
N SER A 63 -1.36 15.32 4.75
CA SER A 63 -1.96 14.26 5.57
C SER A 63 -1.72 14.42 7.08
N THR A 64 -0.93 15.40 7.50
CA THR A 64 -0.72 15.77 8.92
C THR A 64 -1.55 16.97 9.36
N ASN A 65 -2.21 17.65 8.42
CA ASN A 65 -3.05 18.82 8.67
C ASN A 65 -4.53 18.43 8.65
N ASP A 66 -5.17 18.47 9.80
CA ASP A 66 -6.56 18.06 9.98
C ASP A 66 -7.53 18.91 9.15
N LYS A 67 -7.23 20.22 9.01
CA LYS A 67 -8.07 21.13 8.22
C LYS A 67 -7.98 20.81 6.71
N ASP A 68 -6.81 20.50 6.19
CA ASP A 68 -6.65 20.10 4.78
C ASP A 68 -7.47 18.84 4.49
N ILE A 69 -7.47 17.88 5.44
CA ILE A 69 -8.24 16.63 5.31
C ILE A 69 -9.73 16.94 5.28
N GLU A 70 -10.22 17.74 6.23
CA GLU A 70 -11.63 18.14 6.31
C GLU A 70 -12.09 18.84 5.01
N ASP A 71 -11.34 19.84 4.54
CA ASP A 71 -11.65 20.61 3.34
C ASP A 71 -11.67 19.74 2.09
N LEU A 72 -10.78 18.76 2.00
CA LEU A 72 -10.78 17.76 0.93
C LEU A 72 -12.09 16.96 0.91
N PHE A 73 -12.52 16.43 2.06
CA PHE A 73 -13.76 15.62 2.12
C PHE A 73 -15.00 16.47 1.86
N GLU A 74 -15.07 17.71 2.33
CA GLU A 74 -16.16 18.63 1.99
C GLU A 74 -16.17 18.95 0.47
N ARG A 75 -15.01 19.09 -0.15
CA ARG A 75 -14.90 19.23 -1.60
C ARG A 75 -15.44 18.01 -2.34
N ILE A 76 -14.98 16.79 -1.98
CA ILE A 76 -15.44 15.54 -2.60
C ILE A 76 -16.95 15.40 -2.43
N LYS A 77 -17.49 15.65 -1.23
CA LYS A 77 -18.92 15.57 -0.93
C LYS A 77 -19.74 16.52 -1.82
N ARG A 78 -19.29 17.73 -2.02
CA ARG A 78 -19.94 18.71 -2.87
C ARG A 78 -19.85 18.32 -4.37
N GLU A 79 -18.66 17.94 -4.86
CA GLU A 79 -18.42 17.66 -6.25
C GLU A 79 -19.00 16.31 -6.72
N GLN A 80 -19.15 15.35 -5.81
CA GLN A 80 -19.58 13.97 -6.10
C GLN A 80 -20.93 13.60 -5.44
N ASN A 81 -21.72 14.59 -5.04
CA ASN A 81 -23.04 14.38 -4.40
C ASN A 81 -22.97 13.43 -3.20
N GLY A 82 -21.94 13.53 -2.39
CA GLY A 82 -21.73 12.70 -1.21
C GLY A 82 -21.16 11.31 -1.48
N ARG A 83 -20.83 10.96 -2.72
CA ARG A 83 -20.31 9.64 -3.10
C ARG A 83 -18.80 9.52 -2.87
N LEU A 84 -18.40 8.42 -2.22
CA LEU A 84 -17.02 7.94 -2.15
C LEU A 84 -17.03 6.40 -2.07
N ASP A 85 -16.49 5.73 -3.06
CA ASP A 85 -16.53 4.26 -3.15
C ASP A 85 -15.24 3.60 -2.63
N ILE A 86 -14.08 4.22 -2.88
CA ILE A 86 -12.79 3.67 -2.46
C ILE A 86 -11.94 4.77 -1.81
N LEU A 87 -11.42 4.48 -0.60
CA LEU A 87 -10.30 5.21 -0.01
C LEU A 87 -9.07 4.33 -0.02
N VAL A 88 -7.96 4.84 -0.54
CA VAL A 88 -6.64 4.22 -0.39
C VAL A 88 -5.76 5.10 0.49
N ASN A 89 -5.54 4.66 1.71
CA ASN A 89 -4.59 5.21 2.67
C ASN A 89 -3.18 4.76 2.29
N ASN A 90 -2.50 5.55 1.44
CA ASN A 90 -1.17 5.25 0.95
C ASN A 90 -0.12 6.28 1.39
N ALA A 91 -0.50 7.50 1.74
CA ALA A 91 0.44 8.56 2.09
C ALA A 91 1.47 8.10 3.16
N TYR A 92 2.76 8.27 2.87
CA TYR A 92 3.84 7.89 3.76
C TYR A 92 5.04 8.82 3.59
N ALA A 93 5.56 9.37 4.68
CA ALA A 93 6.65 10.34 4.66
C ALA A 93 7.98 9.78 5.21
N GLY A 94 7.98 8.58 5.80
CA GLY A 94 9.09 8.03 6.57
C GLY A 94 10.27 7.48 5.76
N VAL A 95 10.20 7.38 4.42
CA VAL A 95 11.24 6.70 3.63
C VAL A 95 12.62 7.34 3.83
N GLN A 96 12.73 8.65 3.72
CA GLN A 96 14.02 9.35 3.91
C GLN A 96 14.54 9.22 5.34
N ALA A 97 13.66 9.30 6.35
CA ALA A 97 14.03 9.13 7.76
C ALA A 97 14.53 7.71 8.04
N ILE A 98 13.95 6.70 7.41
CA ILE A 98 14.40 5.30 7.50
C ILE A 98 15.80 5.16 6.91
N PHE A 99 16.00 5.58 5.65
CA PHE A 99 17.29 5.41 4.97
C PHE A 99 18.40 6.27 5.60
N GLY A 100 18.09 7.49 6.06
CA GLY A 100 19.05 8.36 6.76
C GLY A 100 19.51 7.83 8.12
N ASN A 101 18.79 6.87 8.68
CA ASN A 101 19.11 6.24 9.97
C ASN A 101 19.35 4.72 9.85
N MET A 102 19.60 4.22 8.64
CA MET A 102 19.85 2.81 8.43
C MET A 102 21.09 2.34 9.21
N GLY A 103 20.98 1.18 9.86
CA GLY A 103 22.05 0.62 10.71
C GLY A 103 22.08 1.13 12.15
N LYS A 104 21.48 2.28 12.46
CA LYS A 104 21.38 2.79 13.83
C LYS A 104 20.36 1.97 14.65
N LYS A 105 20.64 1.83 15.93
CA LYS A 105 19.69 1.26 16.89
C LYS A 105 18.66 2.33 17.29
N PHE A 106 17.47 1.91 17.74
CA PHE A 106 16.40 2.88 18.05
C PHE A 106 16.78 3.88 19.16
N TRP A 107 17.67 3.50 20.07
CA TRP A 107 18.17 4.39 21.14
C TRP A 107 19.28 5.35 20.67
N GLU A 108 19.75 5.20 19.45
CA GLU A 108 20.75 6.08 18.80
C GLU A 108 20.11 7.10 17.86
N THR A 109 18.79 6.97 17.65
CA THR A 109 18.04 7.88 16.77
C THR A 109 17.31 8.93 17.58
N ASP A 110 17.09 10.11 16.97
CA ASP A 110 16.24 11.14 17.57
C ASP A 110 14.81 10.63 17.71
N PRO A 111 14.15 10.80 18.88
CA PRO A 111 12.76 10.37 19.08
C PRO A 111 11.76 10.94 18.06
N THR A 112 12.02 12.11 17.48
CA THR A 112 11.17 12.74 16.45
C THR A 112 11.05 11.92 15.15
N ILE A 113 11.91 10.89 14.98
CA ILE A 113 11.75 9.93 13.88
C ILE A 113 10.38 9.22 13.94
N TRP A 114 9.81 9.07 15.14
CA TRP A 114 8.47 8.53 15.32
C TRP A 114 7.42 9.38 14.58
N ASP A 115 7.45 10.68 14.78
CA ASP A 115 6.52 11.62 14.16
C ASP A 115 6.71 11.68 12.65
N SER A 116 7.96 11.69 12.19
CA SER A 116 8.31 11.67 10.77
C SER A 116 7.73 10.45 10.04
N ILE A 117 7.64 9.31 10.72
CA ILE A 117 7.15 8.05 10.17
C ILE A 117 5.63 7.93 10.34
N ASN A 118 5.09 8.21 11.54
CA ASN A 118 3.75 7.81 11.92
C ASN A 118 2.69 8.91 11.81
N ASN A 119 3.05 10.21 11.80
CA ASN A 119 2.06 11.28 11.66
C ASN A 119 1.34 11.21 10.32
N THR A 120 2.07 11.00 9.22
CA THR A 120 1.47 10.79 7.90
C THR A 120 0.93 9.36 7.75
N GLY A 121 1.75 8.35 8.07
CA GLY A 121 1.53 6.95 7.71
C GLY A 121 0.64 6.14 8.68
N LEU A 122 0.23 6.70 9.81
CA LEU A 122 -0.69 6.06 10.76
C LEU A 122 -1.78 7.03 11.20
N ARG A 123 -1.41 8.18 11.83
CA ARG A 123 -2.38 9.18 12.27
C ARG A 123 -3.21 9.69 11.09
N GLY A 124 -2.57 10.08 10.00
CA GLY A 124 -3.26 10.53 8.79
C GLY A 124 -4.23 9.47 8.26
N HIS A 125 -3.81 8.20 8.17
CA HIS A 125 -4.68 7.10 7.73
C HIS A 125 -5.95 6.98 8.58
N TYR A 126 -5.86 7.15 9.90
CA TYR A 126 -7.03 7.15 10.78
C TYR A 126 -7.98 8.33 10.46
N PHE A 127 -7.44 9.54 10.31
CA PHE A 127 -8.26 10.73 10.01
C PHE A 127 -8.98 10.62 8.67
N PHE A 128 -8.27 10.23 7.61
CA PHE A 128 -8.90 9.97 6.31
C PHE A 128 -9.98 8.90 6.41
N SER A 129 -9.73 7.82 7.16
CA SER A 129 -10.70 6.74 7.32
C SER A 129 -11.96 7.19 8.05
N VAL A 130 -11.86 8.05 9.07
CA VAL A 130 -13.03 8.59 9.77
C VAL A 130 -13.93 9.37 8.81
N HIS A 131 -13.36 10.30 8.03
CA HIS A 131 -14.13 11.09 7.09
C HIS A 131 -14.73 10.24 5.96
N ALA A 132 -13.95 9.32 5.39
CA ALA A 132 -14.42 8.40 4.36
C ALA A 132 -15.54 7.49 4.87
N SER A 133 -15.39 6.93 6.08
CA SER A 133 -16.40 6.07 6.68
C SER A 133 -17.74 6.77 6.86
N ARG A 134 -17.75 8.05 7.22
CA ARG A 134 -19.00 8.85 7.32
C ARG A 134 -19.76 8.91 6.01
N MET A 135 -19.04 9.07 4.87
CA MET A 135 -19.65 9.08 3.55
C MET A 135 -20.09 7.66 3.13
N MET A 136 -19.22 6.67 3.29
CA MET A 136 -19.47 5.29 2.88
C MET A 136 -20.60 4.64 3.68
N VAL A 137 -20.69 4.91 4.99
CA VAL A 137 -21.80 4.42 5.85
C VAL A 137 -23.13 5.02 5.44
N ALA A 138 -23.18 6.30 5.10
CA ALA A 138 -24.40 6.95 4.59
C ALA A 138 -24.83 6.37 3.23
N GLN A 139 -23.87 5.93 2.42
CA GLN A 139 -24.06 5.31 1.10
C GLN A 139 -24.41 3.81 1.19
N GLY A 140 -24.08 3.14 2.32
CA GLY A 140 -24.29 1.71 2.54
C GLY A 140 -23.30 0.80 1.82
N GLN A 141 -22.20 1.35 1.29
CA GLN A 141 -21.14 0.60 0.62
C GLN A 141 -19.83 1.38 0.62
N GLY A 142 -18.70 0.69 0.51
CA GLY A 142 -17.40 1.29 0.37
C GLY A 142 -16.26 0.30 0.59
N LEU A 143 -15.05 0.72 0.20
CA LEU A 143 -13.82 -0.03 0.42
C LEU A 143 -12.73 0.91 0.93
N ILE A 144 -12.19 0.60 2.10
CA ILE A 144 -10.99 1.27 2.65
C ILE A 144 -9.82 0.30 2.53
N VAL A 145 -8.77 0.74 1.82
CA VAL A 145 -7.51 0.00 1.68
C VAL A 145 -6.40 0.77 2.37
N THR A 146 -5.75 0.16 3.35
CA THR A 146 -4.58 0.73 4.02
C THR A 146 -3.31 0.05 3.50
N ILE A 147 -2.40 0.81 2.88
CA ILE A 147 -1.13 0.30 2.41
C ILE A 147 -0.18 0.11 3.59
N SER A 148 0.06 -1.15 3.92
CA SER A 148 0.92 -1.57 5.01
C SER A 148 2.14 -2.34 4.48
N SER A 149 2.72 -3.22 5.28
CA SER A 149 3.94 -3.94 4.94
C SER A 149 4.12 -5.15 5.84
N MET A 150 4.87 -6.14 5.36
CA MET A 150 5.40 -7.25 6.17
C MET A 150 6.21 -6.75 7.39
N GLY A 151 6.65 -5.48 7.40
CA GLY A 151 7.25 -4.83 8.57
C GLY A 151 6.34 -4.79 9.80
N GLY A 152 5.02 -4.92 9.63
CA GLY A 152 4.07 -5.05 10.74
C GLY A 152 4.11 -6.42 11.42
N LEU A 153 4.60 -7.45 10.74
CA LEU A 153 4.71 -8.82 11.27
C LEU A 153 6.10 -9.14 11.81
N ARG A 154 7.15 -8.62 11.18
CA ARG A 154 8.54 -8.85 11.58
C ARG A 154 9.35 -7.57 11.53
N TYR A 155 10.47 -7.55 12.25
CA TYR A 155 11.39 -6.42 12.20
C TYR A 155 11.91 -6.17 10.79
N LEU A 156 11.60 -4.97 10.28
CA LEU A 156 12.16 -4.40 9.06
C LEU A 156 12.55 -2.95 9.34
N PHE A 157 13.71 -2.54 8.85
CA PHE A 157 14.26 -1.19 8.91
C PHE A 157 14.47 -0.65 10.34
N ASN A 158 13.42 -0.26 11.06
CA ASN A 158 13.52 0.28 12.41
C ASN A 158 12.23 0.09 13.23
N VAL A 159 12.29 0.39 14.53
CA VAL A 159 11.16 0.22 15.47
C VAL A 159 9.94 1.08 15.09
N PRO A 160 10.04 2.40 14.84
CA PRO A 160 8.88 3.21 14.46
C PRO A 160 8.15 2.73 13.20
N TYR A 161 8.89 2.20 12.23
CA TYR A 161 8.31 1.61 11.02
C TYR A 161 7.50 0.36 11.34
N GLY A 162 8.11 -0.59 12.04
CA GLY A 162 7.46 -1.86 12.38
C GLY A 162 6.20 -1.65 13.20
N VAL A 163 6.27 -0.82 14.24
CA VAL A 163 5.11 -0.47 15.09
C VAL A 163 4.02 0.22 14.27
N GLY A 164 4.39 1.20 13.43
CA GLY A 164 3.42 1.92 12.60
C GLY A 164 2.71 0.99 11.61
N LYS A 165 3.42 0.04 10.97
CA LYS A 165 2.81 -0.91 10.04
C LYS A 165 1.95 -1.96 10.75
N ALA A 166 2.36 -2.45 11.92
CA ALA A 166 1.51 -3.30 12.76
C ALA A 166 0.22 -2.58 13.19
N ALA A 167 0.34 -1.30 13.55
CA ALA A 167 -0.82 -0.48 13.89
C ALA A 167 -1.75 -0.23 12.68
N CYS A 168 -1.21 -0.07 11.47
CA CYS A 168 -2.01 0.01 10.24
C CYS A 168 -2.82 -1.27 9.99
N ASP A 169 -2.22 -2.44 10.21
CA ASP A 169 -2.91 -3.72 10.06
C ASP A 169 -4.01 -3.88 11.10
N ARG A 170 -3.73 -3.49 12.35
CA ARG A 170 -4.72 -3.49 13.43
C ARG A 170 -5.84 -2.48 13.17
N LEU A 171 -5.52 -1.28 12.71
CA LEU A 171 -6.50 -0.26 12.32
C LEU A 171 -7.48 -0.79 11.27
N ALA A 172 -6.97 -1.43 10.21
CA ALA A 172 -7.82 -2.01 9.18
C ALA A 172 -8.74 -3.12 9.72
N ALA A 173 -8.23 -3.96 10.64
CA ALA A 173 -8.99 -5.03 11.26
C ALA A 173 -10.10 -4.51 12.18
N ASP A 174 -9.81 -3.52 13.03
CA ASP A 174 -10.78 -2.96 13.96
C ASP A 174 -11.86 -2.15 13.22
N MET A 175 -11.50 -1.34 12.22
CA MET A 175 -12.48 -0.67 11.36
C MET A 175 -13.41 -1.66 10.66
N ALA A 176 -12.90 -2.81 10.22
CA ALA A 176 -13.72 -3.84 9.59
C ALA A 176 -14.81 -4.38 10.52
N VAL A 177 -14.54 -4.50 11.82
CA VAL A 177 -15.54 -4.95 12.82
C VAL A 177 -16.70 -3.96 12.89
N GLU A 178 -16.39 -2.66 12.99
CA GLU A 178 -17.40 -1.62 13.11
C GLU A 178 -18.17 -1.34 11.82
N LEU A 179 -17.51 -1.49 10.67
CA LEU A 179 -18.05 -1.16 9.35
C LEU A 179 -18.82 -2.32 8.68
N LYS A 180 -18.62 -3.55 9.13
CA LYS A 180 -19.19 -4.75 8.50
C LYS A 180 -20.70 -4.68 8.31
N SER A 181 -21.44 -4.27 9.35
CA SER A 181 -22.90 -4.14 9.30
C SER A 181 -23.39 -2.98 8.43
N ARG A 182 -22.49 -2.12 7.98
CA ARG A 182 -22.78 -0.96 7.14
C ARG A 182 -22.43 -1.18 5.66
N GLY A 183 -22.04 -2.41 5.27
CA GLY A 183 -21.67 -2.71 3.90
C GLY A 183 -20.32 -2.13 3.45
N VAL A 184 -19.48 -1.67 4.39
CA VAL A 184 -18.17 -1.09 4.10
C VAL A 184 -17.07 -2.08 4.48
N ALA A 185 -16.21 -2.40 3.53
CA ALA A 185 -15.04 -3.26 3.75
C ALA A 185 -13.80 -2.43 4.11
N SER A 186 -13.00 -2.94 5.03
CA SER A 186 -11.69 -2.38 5.37
C SER A 186 -10.63 -3.47 5.32
N VAL A 187 -9.53 -3.26 4.58
CA VAL A 187 -8.45 -4.22 4.43
C VAL A 187 -7.10 -3.55 4.56
N SER A 188 -6.10 -4.30 5.02
CA SER A 188 -4.70 -3.94 4.89
C SER A 188 -4.10 -4.63 3.66
N LEU A 189 -3.40 -3.87 2.80
CA LEU A 189 -2.71 -4.39 1.63
C LEU A 189 -1.20 -4.31 1.86
N TRP A 190 -0.51 -5.44 1.68
CA TRP A 190 0.94 -5.53 1.72
C TRP A 190 1.49 -5.69 0.30
N PRO A 191 2.02 -4.63 -0.28
CA PRO A 191 2.84 -4.77 -1.49
C PRO A 191 4.09 -5.59 -1.20
N GLY A 192 4.64 -6.21 -2.24
CA GLY A 192 5.97 -6.78 -2.20
C GLY A 192 7.06 -5.69 -2.18
N ALA A 193 8.25 -6.03 -2.65
CA ALA A 193 9.28 -5.04 -2.90
C ALA A 193 8.91 -4.23 -4.15
N VAL A 194 8.55 -2.96 -3.99
CA VAL A 194 8.07 -2.12 -5.10
C VAL A 194 9.17 -1.21 -5.63
N GLN A 195 9.37 -1.21 -6.92
CA GLN A 195 10.32 -0.35 -7.64
C GLN A 195 9.77 1.08 -7.74
N THR A 196 9.74 1.80 -6.61
CA THR A 196 9.40 3.23 -6.62
C THR A 196 10.61 4.06 -7.02
N GLU A 197 10.38 5.28 -7.50
CA GLU A 197 11.44 6.22 -7.87
C GLU A 197 12.44 6.43 -6.73
N LEU A 198 11.92 6.56 -5.51
CA LEU A 198 12.76 6.77 -4.33
C LEU A 198 13.59 5.54 -3.97
N VAL A 199 13.04 4.35 -4.13
CA VAL A 199 13.77 3.08 -3.94
C VAL A 199 14.85 2.93 -5.01
N SER A 200 14.54 3.25 -6.27
CA SER A 200 15.52 3.22 -7.36
C SER A 200 16.70 4.16 -7.05
N GLN A 201 16.43 5.39 -6.66
CA GLN A 201 17.48 6.36 -6.30
C GLN A 201 18.29 5.95 -5.07
N LEU A 202 17.67 5.39 -4.06
CA LEU A 202 18.34 5.11 -2.78
C LEU A 202 19.04 3.74 -2.73
N ILE A 203 18.54 2.77 -3.48
CA ILE A 203 19.02 1.38 -3.42
C ILE A 203 19.67 0.94 -4.73
N LEU A 204 19.04 1.23 -5.88
CA LEU A 204 19.47 0.66 -7.15
C LEU A 204 20.61 1.47 -7.80
N GLU A 205 20.59 2.81 -7.64
CA GLU A 205 21.57 3.71 -8.26
C GLU A 205 22.84 3.93 -7.40
N LYS A 206 22.79 3.62 -6.09
CA LYS A 206 23.99 3.72 -5.25
C LYS A 206 24.92 2.53 -5.47
N GLU A 207 26.21 2.81 -5.62
CA GLU A 207 27.25 1.78 -5.47
C GLU A 207 27.25 1.31 -4.01
N THR A 208 26.74 0.11 -3.79
CA THR A 208 26.68 -0.50 -2.45
C THR A 208 28.01 -1.17 -2.14
N PRO A 209 28.56 -1.01 -0.91
CA PRO A 209 29.68 -1.83 -0.46
C PRO A 209 29.31 -3.32 -0.49
N GLU A 210 30.27 -4.17 -0.85
CA GLU A 210 30.08 -5.62 -0.88
C GLU A 210 29.60 -6.11 0.50
N GLY A 211 28.43 -6.80 0.55
CA GLY A 211 27.92 -7.43 1.77
C GLY A 211 26.40 -7.47 1.93
N ALA A 212 25.90 -6.95 3.05
CA ALA A 212 24.48 -7.09 3.46
C ALA A 212 23.46 -6.43 2.51
N ASP A 213 23.88 -5.44 1.72
CA ASP A 213 22.98 -4.66 0.84
C ASP A 213 22.68 -5.36 -0.51
N SER A 214 23.50 -6.32 -0.95
CA SER A 214 23.28 -7.02 -2.23
C SER A 214 21.96 -7.78 -2.26
N LYS A 215 21.58 -8.45 -1.16
CA LYS A 215 20.31 -9.20 -1.08
C LYS A 215 19.09 -8.29 -1.13
N ILE A 216 19.17 -7.13 -0.50
CA ILE A 216 18.09 -6.12 -0.56
C ILE A 216 17.95 -5.61 -1.98
N LYS A 217 19.06 -5.31 -2.65
CA LYS A 217 19.10 -4.87 -4.04
C LYS A 217 18.46 -5.89 -4.97
N ASP A 218 18.82 -7.16 -4.84
CA ASP A 218 18.28 -8.27 -5.66
C ASP A 218 16.76 -8.41 -5.49
N VAL A 219 16.25 -8.25 -4.25
CA VAL A 219 14.81 -8.31 -3.98
C VAL A 219 14.06 -7.16 -4.66
N PHE A 220 14.64 -5.95 -4.69
CA PHE A 220 13.99 -4.80 -5.34
C PHE A 220 14.16 -4.80 -6.87
N ILE A 221 15.26 -5.31 -7.42
CA ILE A 221 15.44 -5.47 -8.88
C ILE A 221 14.36 -6.38 -9.47
N ASN A 222 14.00 -7.45 -8.74
CA ASN A 222 12.95 -8.38 -9.13
C ASN A 222 11.59 -8.03 -8.51
N GLY A 223 11.45 -6.82 -8.02
CA GLY A 223 10.26 -6.35 -7.31
C GLY A 223 9.10 -6.00 -8.24
N GLU A 224 8.00 -5.61 -7.62
CA GLU A 224 6.75 -5.21 -8.27
C GLU A 224 6.86 -3.82 -8.89
N THR A 225 6.11 -3.57 -9.97
CA THR A 225 5.89 -2.20 -10.43
C THR A 225 5.00 -1.43 -9.44
N THR A 226 4.98 -0.12 -9.55
CA THR A 226 4.10 0.73 -8.72
C THR A 226 2.61 0.49 -9.01
N GLU A 227 2.27 -0.10 -10.15
CA GLU A 227 0.89 -0.27 -10.62
C GLU A 227 0.25 -1.58 -10.16
N LEU A 228 1.03 -2.61 -9.80
CA LEU A 228 0.47 -3.90 -9.37
C LEU A 228 -0.50 -3.76 -8.19
N SER A 229 -0.17 -2.92 -7.22
CA SER A 229 -1.08 -2.63 -6.09
C SER A 229 -2.42 -2.06 -6.56
N GLY A 230 -2.40 -1.19 -7.58
CA GLY A 230 -3.59 -0.63 -8.21
C GLY A 230 -4.44 -1.70 -8.90
N MET A 231 -3.80 -2.57 -9.69
CA MET A 231 -4.47 -3.71 -10.35
C MET A 231 -5.16 -4.62 -9.32
N CYS A 232 -4.48 -4.89 -8.20
CA CYS A 232 -5.04 -5.68 -7.09
C CYS A 232 -6.28 -4.99 -6.50
N ILE A 233 -6.23 -3.67 -6.26
CA ILE A 233 -7.35 -2.91 -5.69
C ILE A 233 -8.54 -2.85 -6.66
N VAL A 234 -8.31 -2.66 -7.96
CA VAL A 234 -9.36 -2.68 -8.99
C VAL A 234 -10.12 -4.00 -8.99
N ASN A 235 -9.41 -5.12 -8.90
CA ASN A 235 -10.03 -6.45 -8.90
C ASN A 235 -10.70 -6.76 -7.55
N LEU A 236 -10.08 -6.35 -6.43
CA LEU A 236 -10.64 -6.49 -5.10
C LEU A 236 -11.97 -5.73 -4.95
N ALA A 237 -12.06 -4.51 -5.47
CA ALA A 237 -13.26 -3.69 -5.40
C ALA A 237 -14.47 -4.33 -6.10
N LYS A 238 -14.24 -5.23 -7.04
CA LYS A 238 -15.28 -5.96 -7.80
C LYS A 238 -15.49 -7.39 -7.33
N ASP A 239 -14.72 -7.85 -6.37
CA ASP A 239 -14.84 -9.20 -5.85
C ASP A 239 -16.16 -9.35 -5.08
N LYS A 240 -17.04 -10.21 -5.56
CA LYS A 240 -18.33 -10.50 -4.91
C LYS A 240 -18.16 -11.00 -3.47
N SER A 241 -17.00 -11.53 -3.14
CA SER A 241 -16.65 -11.99 -1.79
C SER A 241 -15.87 -10.95 -0.97
N LEU A 242 -15.81 -9.67 -1.40
CA LEU A 242 -15.09 -8.59 -0.75
C LEU A 242 -15.32 -8.54 0.77
N MET A 243 -16.59 -8.62 1.19
CA MET A 243 -16.92 -8.57 2.62
C MET A 243 -16.35 -9.74 3.43
N SER A 244 -16.06 -10.88 2.80
CA SER A 244 -15.36 -12.00 3.45
C SER A 244 -13.87 -11.77 3.63
N LEU A 245 -13.31 -10.80 2.91
CA LEU A 245 -11.91 -10.37 2.99
C LEU A 245 -11.72 -9.18 3.93
N SER A 246 -12.80 -8.52 4.34
CA SER A 246 -12.75 -7.40 5.29
C SER A 246 -12.11 -7.81 6.62
N GLY A 247 -11.24 -6.96 7.14
CA GLY A 247 -10.45 -7.19 8.35
C GLY A 247 -9.17 -7.98 8.12
N LYS A 248 -8.88 -8.40 6.89
CA LYS A 248 -7.71 -9.22 6.59
C LYS A 248 -6.54 -8.39 6.07
N VAL A 249 -5.36 -8.88 6.34
CA VAL A 249 -4.14 -8.50 5.63
C VAL A 249 -4.11 -9.27 4.31
N LEU A 250 -3.99 -8.56 3.20
CA LEU A 250 -3.93 -9.12 1.85
C LEU A 250 -2.56 -8.79 1.23
N LEU A 251 -1.93 -9.77 0.60
CA LEU A 251 -0.67 -9.57 -0.11
C LEU A 251 -0.95 -9.38 -1.60
N THR A 252 -0.21 -8.50 -2.27
CA THR A 252 -0.31 -8.31 -3.73
C THR A 252 -0.08 -9.60 -4.48
N CYS A 253 0.90 -10.43 -4.09
CA CYS A 253 1.15 -11.73 -4.71
C CYS A 253 -0.01 -12.72 -4.56
N ASP A 254 -0.71 -12.73 -3.41
CA ASP A 254 -1.88 -13.59 -3.22
C ASP A 254 -3.09 -13.11 -4.04
N LEU A 255 -3.28 -11.77 -4.12
CA LEU A 255 -4.33 -11.18 -4.96
C LEU A 255 -4.03 -11.38 -6.43
N ALA A 256 -2.76 -11.24 -6.85
CA ALA A 256 -2.36 -11.51 -8.22
C ALA A 256 -2.66 -12.96 -8.61
N ARG A 257 -2.32 -13.93 -7.75
CA ARG A 257 -2.66 -15.34 -7.95
C ARG A 257 -4.19 -15.57 -7.97
N ARG A 258 -4.93 -14.94 -7.05
CA ARG A 258 -6.40 -15.05 -6.96
C ARG A 258 -7.11 -14.55 -8.22
N TYR A 259 -6.62 -13.47 -8.80
CA TYR A 259 -7.24 -12.81 -9.95
C TYR A 259 -6.54 -13.09 -11.28
N GLY A 260 -5.49 -13.92 -11.29
CA GLY A 260 -4.74 -14.27 -12.50
C GLY A 260 -3.99 -13.06 -13.11
N LEU A 261 -3.43 -12.18 -12.26
CA LEU A 261 -2.76 -10.96 -12.71
C LEU A 261 -1.28 -11.24 -13.02
N GLN A 262 -0.80 -10.59 -14.06
CA GLN A 262 0.62 -10.33 -14.32
C GLN A 262 0.86 -8.84 -14.07
N ASP A 263 2.09 -8.46 -13.78
CA ASP A 263 2.43 -7.04 -13.63
C ASP A 263 2.31 -6.31 -15.00
N VAL A 264 2.20 -4.99 -15.00
CA VAL A 264 1.95 -4.19 -16.22
C VAL A 264 3.05 -4.34 -17.28
N ASP A 265 4.26 -4.73 -16.90
CA ASP A 265 5.37 -5.01 -17.81
C ASP A 265 5.43 -6.48 -18.27
N GLY A 266 4.40 -7.29 -17.93
CA GLY A 266 4.29 -8.70 -18.33
C GLY A 266 5.08 -9.67 -17.47
N ARG A 267 5.84 -9.19 -16.45
CA ARG A 267 6.56 -10.07 -15.54
C ARG A 267 5.63 -10.84 -14.62
N SER A 268 6.06 -12.02 -14.22
CA SER A 268 5.36 -12.78 -13.18
C SER A 268 5.56 -12.13 -11.83
N VAL A 269 4.48 -12.04 -11.04
CA VAL A 269 4.53 -11.49 -9.69
C VAL A 269 5.31 -12.43 -8.77
N THR A 270 6.30 -11.90 -8.04
CA THR A 270 7.08 -12.66 -7.08
C THR A 270 6.20 -13.12 -5.93
N ASP A 271 6.11 -14.43 -5.73
CA ASP A 271 5.31 -15.01 -4.65
C ASP A 271 6.13 -15.17 -3.37
N TYR A 272 6.02 -14.16 -2.51
CA TYR A 272 6.73 -14.10 -1.21
C TYR A 272 6.27 -15.15 -0.20
N THR A 273 5.17 -15.85 -0.46
CA THR A 273 4.62 -16.91 0.40
C THR A 273 4.97 -18.30 -0.11
N SER A 274 5.54 -18.42 -1.30
CA SER A 274 5.96 -19.70 -1.84
C SER A 274 7.12 -20.31 -1.06
N LEU A 275 7.11 -21.62 -0.89
CA LEU A 275 8.21 -22.33 -0.24
C LEU A 275 9.51 -22.12 -1.00
N LYS A 276 9.42 -22.07 -2.34
CA LYS A 276 10.57 -21.78 -3.22
C LYS A 276 11.24 -20.44 -2.84
N PHE A 277 10.46 -19.35 -2.72
CA PHE A 277 11.00 -18.05 -2.33
C PHE A 277 11.57 -18.07 -0.91
N LEU A 278 10.86 -18.68 0.04
CA LEU A 278 11.31 -18.73 1.43
C LEU A 278 12.64 -19.48 1.61
N LEU A 279 12.86 -20.53 0.82
CA LEU A 279 14.13 -21.26 0.78
C LEU A 279 15.29 -20.38 0.29
N THR A 280 15.06 -19.47 -0.66
CA THR A 280 16.12 -18.53 -1.12
C THR A 280 16.56 -17.57 -0.01
N GLN A 281 15.71 -17.32 1.00
CA GLN A 281 16.03 -16.42 2.11
C GLN A 281 16.91 -17.08 3.18
N VAL A 282 17.03 -18.41 3.15
CA VAL A 282 17.85 -19.19 4.08
C VAL A 282 19.11 -19.68 3.34
N PRO A 283 20.30 -19.13 3.63
CA PRO A 283 21.52 -19.41 2.84
C PRO A 283 21.83 -20.90 2.68
N TYR A 284 21.64 -21.69 3.72
CA TYR A 284 21.94 -23.13 3.72
C TYR A 284 20.92 -23.97 2.95
N LEU A 285 19.73 -23.44 2.66
CA LEU A 285 18.63 -24.12 2.00
C LEU A 285 18.34 -23.58 0.59
N SER A 286 19.07 -22.53 0.16
CA SER A 286 18.82 -21.86 -1.13
C SER A 286 18.91 -22.80 -2.33
N TRP A 287 19.78 -23.81 -2.30
CA TRP A 287 19.89 -24.82 -3.33
C TRP A 287 18.61 -25.65 -3.51
N LEU A 288 17.83 -25.87 -2.44
CA LEU A 288 16.55 -26.59 -2.51
C LEU A 288 15.50 -25.81 -3.32
N SER A 289 15.64 -24.50 -3.44
CA SER A 289 14.70 -23.68 -4.20
C SER A 289 14.67 -24.08 -5.69
N VAL A 290 15.77 -24.63 -6.23
CA VAL A 290 15.86 -25.09 -7.63
C VAL A 290 14.92 -26.25 -7.91
N VAL A 291 14.81 -27.18 -6.94
CA VAL A 291 13.99 -28.41 -7.07
C VAL A 291 12.59 -28.27 -6.46
N THR A 292 12.33 -27.14 -5.79
CA THR A 292 11.03 -26.90 -5.12
C THR A 292 9.99 -26.36 -6.12
N PRO A 293 8.85 -27.06 -6.29
CA PRO A 293 7.78 -26.56 -7.13
C PRO A 293 7.20 -25.22 -6.64
N SER A 294 6.90 -24.30 -7.57
CA SER A 294 6.41 -22.96 -7.25
C SER A 294 4.99 -22.93 -6.65
N PHE A 295 4.21 -24.00 -6.83
CA PHE A 295 2.87 -24.12 -6.29
C PHE A 295 2.83 -24.47 -4.78
N LEU A 296 3.97 -24.84 -4.19
CA LEU A 296 4.04 -25.14 -2.75
C LEU A 296 4.12 -23.83 -1.95
N HIS A 297 3.13 -23.62 -1.10
CA HIS A 297 3.02 -22.44 -0.24
C HIS A 297 2.96 -22.84 1.23
N LEU A 298 3.59 -22.03 2.09
CA LEU A 298 3.38 -22.15 3.53
C LEU A 298 2.04 -21.49 3.89
N PRO A 299 1.20 -22.19 4.68
CA PRO A 299 0.01 -21.58 5.22
C PRO A 299 0.35 -20.31 6.02
N ARG A 300 -0.42 -19.24 5.85
CA ARG A 300 -0.15 -17.95 6.49
C ARG A 300 -0.02 -18.05 8.01
N PHE A 301 -0.81 -18.92 8.66
CA PHE A 301 -0.72 -19.10 10.11
C PHE A 301 0.67 -19.57 10.55
N VAL A 302 1.37 -20.38 9.73
CA VAL A 302 2.74 -20.82 10.01
C VAL A 302 3.70 -19.64 9.99
N LEU A 303 3.56 -18.74 9.00
CA LEU A 303 4.37 -17.52 8.93
C LEU A 303 4.10 -16.59 10.12
N THR A 304 2.83 -16.48 10.53
CA THR A 304 2.44 -15.69 11.71
C THR A 304 3.02 -16.28 12.98
N LEU A 305 2.91 -17.59 13.19
CA LEU A 305 3.48 -18.27 14.35
C LEU A 305 5.01 -18.18 14.39
N ALA A 306 5.68 -18.31 13.23
CA ALA A 306 7.13 -18.18 13.15
C ALA A 306 7.63 -16.75 13.41
N SER A 307 6.81 -15.74 13.16
CA SER A 307 7.14 -14.32 13.33
C SER A 307 6.65 -13.73 14.65
N ASN A 308 5.61 -14.31 15.23
CA ASN A 308 4.99 -13.83 16.46
C ASN A 308 5.78 -14.39 17.67
N ARG A 309 6.17 -13.50 18.57
CA ARG A 309 6.91 -13.84 19.80
C ARG A 309 6.04 -13.73 21.05
N PHE A 310 4.74 -13.59 20.86
CA PHE A 310 3.76 -13.57 21.94
C PHE A 310 2.98 -14.88 22.01
#